data_e122f49c0fe869c1de4284c5bb40c4fa
#
_entry.id   e122f49c0fe869c1de4284c5bb40c4fa
#
_cell.length_a   1.000
_cell.length_b   1.000
_cell.length_c   1.000
_cell.angle_alpha   90.00
_cell.angle_beta   90.00
_cell.angle_gamma   90.00
#
_symmetry.space_group_name_H-M   'P 1'
#
loop_
_entity.id
_entity.type
_entity.pdbx_description
1 polymer ?
#
loop_
_entity_poly.entity_id
_entity_poly.type
_entity_poly.pdbx_seq_one_letter_code
_entity_poly.pdbx_strand_id
1 'polypeptide(L)'
;MVKFDGEFIISYLFNNGFEFIKDRKEKRDKTFTTLISDMGLFYSIEVYFKVCGRKTKKVTFIDSLKILNMSVSEVAKSFGLPISKLELDYNKPREIGHILTDHEKEYITNDVKIMALALNTMFKEGLTYMTAGSNALHDFKTIHSRRKFDRMFPQLDYKIDKDMRQAYKGGFTYLNPIYKEKDVGGGVVLDVNSLYPSVR
;
A
#
# COMPACT_ATOMS: atom_id res chain seq x y z
N MET A 1 -5.06 -3.01 7.82
CA MET A 1 -6.45 -3.47 7.69
C MET A 1 -6.85 -3.87 6.26
N VAL A 2 -5.93 -3.83 5.35
CA VAL A 2 -6.16 -4.13 3.91
C VAL A 2 -6.06 -5.62 3.58
N LYS A 3 -5.72 -6.47 4.53
CA LYS A 3 -5.73 -7.92 4.31
C LYS A 3 -7.13 -8.45 3.94
N PHE A 4 -8.20 -7.84 4.45
CA PHE A 4 -9.56 -8.34 4.25
C PHE A 4 -10.13 -8.06 2.86
N ASP A 5 -10.06 -6.82 2.37
CA ASP A 5 -10.70 -6.44 1.11
C ASP A 5 -10.14 -7.22 -0.07
N GLY A 6 -8.80 -7.43 -0.09
CA GLY A 6 -8.13 -8.22 -1.11
C GLY A 6 -8.57 -9.69 -1.11
N GLU A 7 -8.81 -10.28 0.04
CA GLU A 7 -9.27 -11.68 0.17
C GLU A 7 -10.66 -11.88 -0.43
N PHE A 8 -11.58 -10.93 -0.21
CA PHE A 8 -12.90 -10.97 -0.83
C PHE A 8 -12.83 -10.88 -2.35
N ILE A 9 -11.98 -9.99 -2.89
CA ILE A 9 -11.79 -9.87 -4.33
C ILE A 9 -11.21 -11.16 -4.91
N ILE A 10 -10.18 -11.73 -4.29
CA ILE A 10 -9.55 -12.97 -4.75
C ILE A 10 -10.55 -14.14 -4.69
N SER A 11 -11.30 -14.27 -3.61
CA SER A 11 -12.34 -15.28 -3.47
C SER A 11 -13.40 -15.15 -4.56
N TYR A 12 -13.85 -13.92 -4.83
CA TYR A 12 -14.79 -13.67 -5.92
C TYR A 12 -14.22 -14.08 -7.29
N LEU A 13 -12.96 -13.75 -7.57
CA LEU A 13 -12.30 -14.10 -8.83
C LEU A 13 -12.24 -15.61 -9.04
N PHE A 14 -11.81 -16.37 -8.04
CA PHE A 14 -11.79 -17.83 -8.12
C PHE A 14 -13.18 -18.41 -8.35
N ASN A 15 -14.19 -17.94 -7.62
CA ASN A 15 -15.57 -18.41 -7.76
C ASN A 15 -16.20 -18.07 -9.13
N ASN A 16 -15.62 -17.10 -9.88
CA ASN A 16 -16.09 -16.72 -11.22
C ASN A 16 -15.17 -17.22 -12.34
N GLY A 17 -14.34 -18.22 -12.06
CA GLY A 17 -13.52 -18.90 -13.06
C GLY A 17 -12.33 -18.11 -13.57
N PHE A 18 -11.79 -17.20 -12.73
CA PHE A 18 -10.51 -16.58 -12.99
C PHE A 18 -9.39 -17.44 -12.43
N GLU A 19 -8.28 -17.53 -13.16
CA GLU A 19 -7.09 -18.27 -12.74
C GLU A 19 -5.99 -17.33 -12.26
N PHE A 20 -5.31 -17.73 -11.20
CA PHE A 20 -4.14 -17.02 -10.71
C PHE A 20 -2.91 -17.33 -11.58
N ILE A 21 -2.17 -16.29 -11.96
CA ILE A 21 -0.88 -16.41 -12.65
C ILE A 21 0.19 -15.71 -11.85
N LYS A 22 1.36 -16.33 -11.75
CA LYS A 22 2.51 -15.75 -11.05
C LYS A 22 3.27 -14.77 -11.94
N ASP A 23 3.47 -15.08 -13.20
CA ASP A 23 4.17 -14.23 -14.16
C ASP A 23 3.18 -13.47 -15.06
N ARG A 24 3.32 -12.15 -15.13
CA ARG A 24 2.54 -11.29 -16.03
C ARG A 24 2.69 -11.64 -17.50
N LYS A 25 3.73 -12.38 -17.88
CA LYS A 25 3.90 -12.87 -19.26
C LYS A 25 2.88 -13.93 -19.65
N GLU A 26 2.33 -14.64 -18.67
CA GLU A 26 1.32 -15.70 -18.85
C GLU A 26 -0.11 -15.15 -18.93
N LYS A 27 -0.28 -13.81 -18.98
CA LYS A 27 -1.58 -13.17 -19.03
C LYS A 27 -2.43 -13.67 -20.20
N ARG A 28 -3.65 -14.06 -19.88
CA ARG A 28 -4.69 -14.48 -20.83
C ARG A 28 -6.07 -14.05 -20.30
N ASP A 29 -7.10 -14.32 -21.06
CA ASP A 29 -8.47 -14.03 -20.65
C ASP A 29 -8.78 -14.70 -19.31
N LYS A 30 -9.50 -13.99 -18.45
CA LYS A 30 -9.90 -14.46 -17.12
C LYS A 30 -8.73 -14.92 -16.23
N THR A 31 -7.62 -14.18 -16.25
CA THR A 31 -6.53 -14.40 -15.30
C THR A 31 -6.33 -13.21 -14.39
N PHE A 32 -5.68 -13.42 -13.27
CA PHE A 32 -5.26 -12.34 -12.39
C PHE A 32 -3.90 -12.62 -11.77
N THR A 33 -3.20 -11.56 -11.38
CA THR A 33 -1.95 -11.64 -10.63
C THR A 33 -2.00 -10.69 -9.44
N THR A 34 -1.22 -10.98 -8.43
CA THR A 34 -1.12 -10.16 -7.22
C THR A 34 0.30 -9.66 -7.03
N LEU A 35 0.42 -8.48 -6.43
CA LEU A 35 1.68 -8.01 -5.88
C LEU A 35 1.55 -8.00 -4.36
N ILE A 36 2.15 -9.01 -3.74
CA ILE A 36 2.21 -9.20 -2.30
C ILE A 36 3.68 -9.31 -1.92
N SER A 37 4.12 -8.60 -0.87
CA SER A 37 5.50 -8.71 -0.39
C SER A 37 5.74 -10.03 0.34
N ASP A 38 7.01 -10.38 0.55
CA ASP A 38 7.42 -11.56 1.32
C ASP A 38 6.91 -11.53 2.78
N MET A 39 6.61 -10.35 3.30
CA MET A 39 5.99 -10.16 4.62
C MET A 39 4.45 -10.21 4.59
N GLY A 40 3.85 -10.63 3.47
CA GLY A 40 2.40 -10.71 3.30
C GLY A 40 1.69 -9.36 3.16
N LEU A 41 2.43 -8.26 2.86
CA LEU A 41 1.83 -6.96 2.62
C LEU A 41 1.24 -6.91 1.21
N PHE A 42 -0.02 -6.59 1.14
CA PHE A 42 -0.78 -6.50 -0.10
C PHE A 42 -0.56 -5.15 -0.78
N TYR A 43 -0.28 -5.13 -2.06
CA TYR A 43 -0.09 -3.92 -2.86
C TYR A 43 -1.13 -3.76 -3.96
N SER A 44 -1.33 -4.80 -4.77
CA SER A 44 -2.29 -4.73 -5.88
C SER A 44 -2.76 -6.10 -6.35
N ILE A 45 -3.95 -6.10 -6.98
CA ILE A 45 -4.44 -7.20 -7.81
C ILE A 45 -4.62 -6.65 -9.23
N GLU A 46 -4.01 -7.25 -10.24
CA GLU A 46 -4.31 -6.98 -11.64
C GLU A 46 -5.19 -8.09 -12.22
N VAL A 47 -6.37 -7.75 -12.69
CA VAL A 47 -7.34 -8.67 -13.26
C VAL A 47 -7.41 -8.45 -14.77
N TYR A 48 -7.17 -9.50 -15.55
CA TYR A 48 -7.19 -9.48 -17.01
C TYR A 48 -8.50 -10.10 -17.50
N PHE A 49 -9.41 -9.27 -17.98
CA PHE A 49 -10.72 -9.72 -18.51
C PHE A 49 -10.61 -10.21 -19.92
N LYS A 50 -9.81 -9.54 -20.76
CA LYS A 50 -9.58 -9.90 -22.15
C LYS A 50 -8.21 -9.48 -22.61
N VAL A 51 -7.48 -10.39 -23.24
CA VAL A 51 -6.15 -10.15 -23.79
C VAL A 51 -6.18 -10.39 -25.30
N CYS A 52 -6.08 -9.33 -26.10
CA CYS A 52 -6.09 -9.39 -27.56
C CYS A 52 -4.78 -8.78 -28.09
N GLY A 53 -3.74 -9.60 -28.24
CA GLY A 53 -2.43 -9.15 -28.68
C GLY A 53 -1.86 -8.07 -27.77
N ARG A 54 -1.64 -6.85 -28.31
CA ARG A 54 -1.13 -5.71 -27.52
C ARG A 54 -2.21 -5.00 -26.68
N LYS A 55 -3.50 -5.22 -26.98
CA LYS A 55 -4.62 -4.60 -26.25
C LYS A 55 -5.07 -5.52 -25.13
N THR A 56 -5.07 -5.02 -23.91
CA THR A 56 -5.51 -5.76 -22.73
C THR A 56 -6.57 -4.96 -21.99
N LYS A 57 -7.76 -5.56 -21.79
CA LYS A 57 -8.76 -5.02 -20.86
C LYS A 57 -8.44 -5.53 -19.48
N LYS A 58 -7.97 -4.64 -18.60
CA LYS A 58 -7.63 -4.98 -17.23
C LYS A 58 -8.18 -3.98 -16.24
N VAL A 59 -8.39 -4.44 -15.01
CA VAL A 59 -8.62 -3.61 -13.83
C VAL A 59 -7.51 -3.86 -12.83
N THR A 60 -7.03 -2.82 -12.20
CA THR A 60 -6.02 -2.93 -11.13
C THR A 60 -6.62 -2.40 -9.83
N PHE A 61 -6.72 -3.25 -8.84
CA PHE A 61 -7.07 -2.88 -7.48
C PHE A 61 -5.77 -2.54 -6.74
N ILE A 62 -5.72 -1.40 -6.08
CA ILE A 62 -4.55 -0.90 -5.37
C ILE A 62 -4.97 -0.54 -3.95
N ASP A 63 -4.11 -0.86 -2.99
CA ASP A 63 -4.28 -0.47 -1.61
C ASP A 63 -3.90 1.00 -1.41
N SER A 64 -4.90 1.84 -1.11
CA SER A 64 -4.70 3.27 -0.86
C SER A 64 -3.83 3.56 0.36
N LEU A 65 -3.72 2.64 1.32
CA LEU A 65 -2.83 2.77 2.49
C LEU A 65 -1.35 2.91 2.10
N LYS A 66 -0.97 2.49 0.90
CA LYS A 66 0.40 2.66 0.39
C LYS A 66 0.72 4.08 -0.06
N ILE A 67 -0.30 4.85 -0.35
CA ILE A 67 -0.21 6.27 -0.72
C ILE A 67 -0.47 7.13 0.52
N LEU A 68 -1.57 6.83 1.21
CA LEU A 68 -2.03 7.52 2.43
C LEU A 68 -1.79 6.60 3.63
N ASN A 69 -0.61 6.69 4.24
CA ASN A 69 -0.25 5.85 5.38
C ASN A 69 -0.84 6.40 6.69
N MET A 70 -2.16 6.53 6.71
CA MET A 70 -2.90 7.03 7.88
C MET A 70 -4.31 6.42 7.92
N SER A 71 -4.95 6.47 9.07
CA SER A 71 -6.32 6.00 9.25
C SER A 71 -7.32 6.88 8.51
N VAL A 72 -8.52 6.34 8.20
CA VAL A 72 -9.60 7.11 7.55
C VAL A 72 -9.96 8.38 8.33
N SER A 73 -9.94 8.31 9.67
CA SER A 73 -10.18 9.48 10.53
C SER A 73 -9.09 10.54 10.39
N GLU A 74 -7.83 10.14 10.33
CA GLU A 74 -6.70 11.04 10.10
C GLU A 74 -6.73 11.64 8.70
N VAL A 75 -7.10 10.85 7.69
CA VAL A 75 -7.31 11.34 6.32
C VAL A 75 -8.36 12.46 6.30
N ALA A 76 -9.51 12.25 6.93
CA ALA A 76 -10.56 13.26 6.97
C ALA A 76 -10.07 14.58 7.58
N LYS A 77 -9.31 14.49 8.68
CA LYS A 77 -8.74 15.67 9.37
C LYS A 77 -7.64 16.35 8.54
N SER A 78 -6.70 15.57 8.01
CA SER A 78 -5.54 16.10 7.26
C SER A 78 -5.94 16.79 5.97
N PHE A 79 -6.99 16.31 5.31
CA PHE A 79 -7.53 16.92 4.09
C PHE A 79 -8.59 17.98 4.35
N GLY A 80 -8.91 18.27 5.62
CA GLY A 80 -9.94 19.26 5.98
C GLY A 80 -11.32 18.92 5.40
N LEU A 81 -11.68 17.64 5.34
CA LEU A 81 -12.93 17.22 4.73
C LEU A 81 -14.14 17.57 5.62
N PRO A 82 -15.29 17.96 5.03
CA PRO A 82 -16.49 18.28 5.78
C PRO A 82 -17.23 17.04 6.31
N ILE A 83 -16.60 15.87 6.22
CA ILE A 83 -17.15 14.57 6.61
C ILE A 83 -16.17 13.92 7.59
N SER A 84 -16.69 13.38 8.69
CA SER A 84 -15.90 12.64 9.67
C SER A 84 -16.24 11.15 9.65
N LYS A 85 -15.27 10.35 10.07
CA LYS A 85 -15.51 8.93 10.32
C LYS A 85 -16.44 8.77 11.51
N LEU A 86 -17.47 7.95 11.35
CA LEU A 86 -18.37 7.57 12.43
C LEU A 86 -17.78 6.39 13.23
N GLU A 87 -18.34 6.12 14.40
CA GLU A 87 -17.99 4.96 15.20
C GLU A 87 -18.96 3.82 14.93
N LEU A 88 -18.43 2.60 14.90
CA LEU A 88 -19.20 1.38 14.75
C LEU A 88 -18.76 0.38 15.83
N ASP A 89 -19.72 -0.20 16.53
CA ASP A 89 -19.43 -1.28 17.46
C ASP A 89 -19.17 -2.58 16.68
N TYR A 90 -17.92 -2.95 16.61
CA TYR A 90 -17.47 -4.19 15.94
C TYR A 90 -17.73 -5.45 16.79
N ASN A 91 -17.98 -5.31 18.09
CA ASN A 91 -18.25 -6.44 18.97
C ASN A 91 -19.70 -6.92 18.86
N LYS A 92 -20.58 -6.09 18.28
CA LYS A 92 -21.98 -6.49 18.05
C LYS A 92 -22.04 -7.59 17.00
N PRO A 93 -22.49 -8.81 17.32
CA PRO A 93 -22.60 -9.88 16.36
C PRO A 93 -23.61 -9.52 15.25
N ARG A 94 -23.26 -9.85 14.03
CA ARG A 94 -24.12 -9.70 12.84
C ARG A 94 -24.26 -11.06 12.19
N GLU A 95 -25.47 -11.55 12.15
CA GLU A 95 -25.78 -12.83 11.52
C GLU A 95 -25.73 -12.73 9.99
N ILE A 96 -25.59 -13.89 9.32
CA ILE A 96 -25.67 -13.95 7.85
C ILE A 96 -27.06 -13.49 7.42
N GLY A 97 -27.10 -12.50 6.52
CA GLY A 97 -28.36 -11.87 6.08
C GLY A 97 -28.79 -10.65 6.90
N HIS A 98 -27.93 -10.15 7.82
CA HIS A 98 -28.19 -8.92 8.55
C HIS A 98 -28.53 -7.75 7.60
N ILE A 99 -29.66 -7.12 7.83
CA ILE A 99 -30.07 -5.91 7.10
C ILE A 99 -29.38 -4.71 7.74
N LEU A 100 -28.56 -4.00 6.95
CA LEU A 100 -27.84 -2.83 7.44
C LEU A 100 -28.81 -1.76 7.96
N THR A 101 -28.56 -1.30 9.17
CA THR A 101 -29.24 -0.14 9.74
C THR A 101 -28.82 1.14 9.01
N ASP A 102 -29.58 2.22 9.17
CA ASP A 102 -29.26 3.50 8.53
C ASP A 102 -27.93 4.07 9.06
N HIS A 103 -27.63 3.88 10.33
CA HIS A 103 -26.32 4.24 10.91
C HIS A 103 -25.16 3.45 10.27
N GLU A 104 -25.32 2.14 10.06
CA GLU A 104 -24.31 1.32 9.40
C GLU A 104 -24.11 1.72 7.92
N LYS A 105 -25.17 2.08 7.23
CA LYS A 105 -25.10 2.61 5.86
C LYS A 105 -24.38 3.95 5.82
N GLU A 106 -24.68 4.84 6.76
CA GLU A 106 -24.02 6.14 6.88
C GLU A 106 -22.54 5.96 7.19
N TYR A 107 -22.18 5.06 8.13
CA TYR A 107 -20.82 4.71 8.46
C TYR A 107 -20.00 4.30 7.21
N ILE A 108 -20.52 3.32 6.45
CA ILE A 108 -19.85 2.83 5.23
C ILE A 108 -19.76 3.95 4.19
N THR A 109 -20.82 4.73 4.03
CA THR A 109 -20.87 5.83 3.06
C THR A 109 -19.83 6.90 3.39
N ASN A 110 -19.66 7.25 4.65
CA ASN A 110 -18.67 8.24 5.08
C ASN A 110 -17.25 7.73 4.86
N ASP A 111 -16.94 6.49 5.23
CA ASP A 111 -15.63 5.90 5.02
C ASP A 111 -15.23 5.90 3.53
N VAL A 112 -16.15 5.51 2.64
CA VAL A 112 -15.93 5.53 1.19
C VAL A 112 -15.77 6.96 0.65
N LYS A 113 -16.61 7.89 1.08
CA LYS A 113 -16.56 9.29 0.64
C LYS A 113 -15.27 9.98 1.08
N ILE A 114 -14.82 9.78 2.31
CA ILE A 114 -13.56 10.34 2.83
C ILE A 114 -12.41 9.91 1.92
N MET A 115 -12.28 8.61 1.66
CA MET A 115 -11.21 8.10 0.82
C MET A 115 -11.32 8.59 -0.63
N ALA A 116 -12.52 8.62 -1.20
CA ALA A 116 -12.73 9.09 -2.56
C ALA A 116 -12.36 10.58 -2.73
N LEU A 117 -12.72 11.43 -1.77
CA LEU A 117 -12.40 12.86 -1.79
C LEU A 117 -10.89 13.09 -1.63
N ALA A 118 -10.24 12.40 -0.69
CA ALA A 118 -8.80 12.52 -0.48
C ALA A 118 -8.01 12.07 -1.72
N LEU A 119 -8.32 10.90 -2.28
CA LEU A 119 -7.68 10.39 -3.50
C LEU A 119 -7.94 11.31 -4.70
N ASN A 120 -9.15 11.86 -4.84
CA ASN A 120 -9.44 12.81 -5.92
C ASN A 120 -8.58 14.08 -5.81
N THR A 121 -8.35 14.59 -4.60
CA THR A 121 -7.45 15.73 -4.37
C THR A 121 -6.03 15.38 -4.79
N MET A 122 -5.51 14.23 -4.34
CA MET A 122 -4.17 13.77 -4.71
C MET A 122 -4.00 13.59 -6.22
N PHE A 123 -4.98 12.98 -6.89
CA PHE A 123 -4.93 12.76 -8.34
C PHE A 123 -4.97 14.07 -9.12
N LYS A 124 -5.71 15.09 -8.65
CA LYS A 124 -5.69 16.43 -9.24
C LYS A 124 -4.33 17.11 -9.12
N GLU A 125 -3.59 16.81 -8.06
CA GLU A 125 -2.21 17.27 -7.85
C GLU A 125 -1.16 16.43 -8.60
N GLY A 126 -1.57 15.43 -9.37
CA GLY A 126 -0.69 14.56 -10.16
C GLY A 126 -0.09 13.38 -9.39
N LEU A 127 -0.47 13.17 -8.13
CA LEU A 127 0.00 12.08 -7.28
C LEU A 127 -0.74 10.77 -7.62
N THR A 128 -0.40 10.16 -8.77
CA THR A 128 -1.12 9.01 -9.34
C THR A 128 -0.41 7.67 -9.19
N TYR A 129 0.79 7.66 -8.62
CA TYR A 129 1.57 6.43 -8.42
C TYR A 129 1.16 5.68 -7.16
N MET A 130 1.42 4.38 -7.15
CA MET A 130 0.98 3.44 -6.11
C MET A 130 1.53 3.75 -4.70
N THR A 131 2.68 4.41 -4.59
CA THR A 131 3.31 4.71 -3.30
C THR A 131 3.78 6.16 -3.24
N ALA A 132 3.87 6.73 -2.03
CA ALA A 132 4.44 8.06 -1.81
C ALA A 132 5.86 8.19 -2.39
N GLY A 133 6.70 7.16 -2.20
CA GLY A 133 8.06 7.14 -2.77
C GLY A 133 8.08 7.15 -4.29
N SER A 134 7.13 6.47 -4.95
CA SER A 134 7.03 6.48 -6.41
C SER A 134 6.59 7.83 -6.95
N ASN A 135 5.68 8.53 -6.25
CA ASN A 135 5.28 9.90 -6.58
C ASN A 135 6.46 10.86 -6.44
N ALA A 136 7.16 10.83 -5.29
CA ALA A 136 8.33 11.67 -5.05
C ALA A 136 9.45 11.44 -6.09
N LEU A 137 9.71 10.18 -6.46
CA LEU A 137 10.70 9.86 -7.50
C LEU A 137 10.25 10.37 -8.88
N HIS A 138 8.96 10.29 -9.18
CA HIS A 138 8.41 10.85 -10.43
C HIS A 138 8.63 12.36 -10.50
N ASP A 139 8.29 13.08 -9.44
CA ASP A 139 8.43 14.53 -9.36
C ASP A 139 9.90 14.94 -9.49
N PHE A 140 10.79 14.26 -8.76
CA PHE A 140 12.24 14.50 -8.87
C PHE A 140 12.76 14.31 -10.29
N LYS A 141 12.33 13.24 -10.98
CA LYS A 141 12.68 12.99 -12.39
C LYS A 141 12.10 14.04 -13.33
N THR A 142 10.93 14.56 -13.03
CA THR A 142 10.27 15.60 -13.85
C THR A 142 10.97 16.94 -13.71
N ILE A 143 11.30 17.36 -12.48
CA ILE A 143 12.03 18.59 -12.18
C ILE A 143 13.40 18.62 -12.85
N HIS A 144 14.15 17.54 -12.79
CA HIS A 144 15.50 17.47 -13.34
C HIS A 144 15.62 16.98 -14.79
N SER A 145 14.53 16.69 -15.44
CA SER A 145 14.38 15.91 -16.67
C SER A 145 14.92 14.48 -16.57
N ARG A 146 14.21 13.53 -17.17
CA ARG A 146 14.58 12.11 -17.14
C ARG A 146 15.99 11.87 -17.65
N ARG A 147 16.42 12.56 -18.71
CA ARG A 147 17.75 12.42 -19.30
C ARG A 147 18.87 12.86 -18.33
N LYS A 148 18.66 13.95 -17.58
CA LYS A 148 19.62 14.36 -16.54
C LYS A 148 19.64 13.36 -15.39
N PHE A 149 18.47 12.89 -14.95
CA PHE A 149 18.38 11.88 -13.90
C PHE A 149 19.14 10.60 -14.27
N ASP A 150 18.89 10.03 -15.46
CA ASP A 150 19.54 8.78 -15.91
C ASP A 150 21.07 8.94 -16.06
N ARG A 151 21.55 10.17 -16.32
CA ARG A 151 22.99 10.48 -16.35
C ARG A 151 23.59 10.58 -14.94
N MET A 152 22.86 11.18 -14.01
CA MET A 152 23.32 11.36 -12.61
C MET A 152 23.24 10.04 -11.82
N PHE A 153 22.26 9.23 -12.13
CA PHE A 153 21.98 7.95 -11.48
C PHE A 153 21.89 6.83 -12.52
N PRO A 154 23.01 6.45 -13.15
CA PRO A 154 23.02 5.38 -14.14
C PRO A 154 22.65 4.05 -13.48
N GLN A 155 21.98 3.17 -14.23
CA GLN A 155 21.76 1.81 -13.77
C GLN A 155 23.09 1.11 -13.61
N LEU A 156 23.32 0.55 -12.44
CA LEU A 156 24.49 -0.26 -12.17
C LEU A 156 24.37 -1.62 -12.88
N ASP A 157 25.51 -2.21 -13.24
CA ASP A 157 25.55 -3.60 -13.65
C ASP A 157 24.94 -4.49 -12.53
N TYR A 158 24.21 -5.52 -12.94
CA TYR A 158 23.47 -6.39 -12.00
C TYR A 158 24.40 -6.99 -10.92
N LYS A 159 25.61 -7.38 -11.27
CA LYS A 159 26.56 -7.96 -10.34
C LYS A 159 27.01 -6.93 -9.30
N ILE A 160 27.35 -5.74 -9.76
CA ILE A 160 27.74 -4.62 -8.89
C ILE A 160 26.59 -4.23 -7.96
N ASP A 161 25.37 -4.06 -8.50
CA ASP A 161 24.18 -3.73 -7.70
C ASP A 161 23.91 -4.79 -6.64
N LYS A 162 24.01 -6.07 -6.99
CA LYS A 162 23.84 -7.18 -6.06
C LYS A 162 24.87 -7.16 -4.93
N ASP A 163 26.12 -6.94 -5.25
CA ASP A 163 27.20 -6.89 -4.25
C ASP A 163 27.04 -5.68 -3.33
N MET A 164 26.72 -4.51 -3.87
CA MET A 164 26.43 -3.31 -3.07
C MET A 164 25.23 -3.49 -2.15
N ARG A 165 24.16 -4.17 -2.61
CA ARG A 165 22.98 -4.47 -1.76
C ARG A 165 23.30 -5.40 -0.61
N GLN A 166 24.29 -6.29 -0.72
CA GLN A 166 24.72 -7.12 0.39
C GLN A 166 25.37 -6.30 1.50
N ALA A 167 26.06 -5.22 1.16
CA ALA A 167 26.65 -4.28 2.12
C ALA A 167 25.62 -3.31 2.71
N TYR A 168 24.47 -3.10 2.05
CA TYR A 168 23.42 -2.24 2.54
C TYR A 168 22.62 -2.92 3.66
N LYS A 169 23.00 -2.61 4.89
CA LYS A 169 22.33 -3.08 6.10
C LYS A 169 21.74 -1.87 6.82
N GLY A 170 20.58 -2.06 7.43
CA GLY A 170 19.98 -1.06 8.31
C GLY A 170 20.82 -0.79 9.55
N GLY A 171 20.30 0.04 10.46
CA GLY A 171 20.93 0.30 11.72
C GLY A 171 21.22 -0.97 12.51
N PHE A 172 22.29 -0.93 13.31
CA PHE A 172 22.65 -2.04 14.18
C PHE A 172 21.58 -2.18 15.28
N THR A 173 20.94 -3.33 15.35
CA THR A 173 20.00 -3.67 16.42
C THR A 173 20.62 -4.75 17.30
N TYR A 174 20.58 -4.54 18.58
CA TYR A 174 21.12 -5.47 19.56
C TYR A 174 20.10 -5.74 20.68
N LEU A 175 19.83 -6.99 20.91
CA LEU A 175 19.10 -7.44 22.10
C LEU A 175 20.08 -8.19 23.00
N ASN A 176 20.20 -7.75 24.27
CA ASN A 176 21.01 -8.47 25.23
C ASN A 176 20.44 -9.89 25.46
N PRO A 177 21.20 -10.96 25.20
CA PRO A 177 20.72 -12.34 25.27
C PRO A 177 20.10 -12.74 26.60
N ILE A 178 20.52 -12.10 27.70
CA ILE A 178 19.96 -12.40 29.04
C ILE A 178 18.49 -12.01 29.18
N TYR A 179 18.00 -11.10 28.36
CA TYR A 179 16.60 -10.64 28.34
C TYR A 179 15.78 -11.22 27.17
N LYS A 180 16.39 -12.06 26.33
CA LYS A 180 15.69 -12.70 25.23
C LYS A 180 14.55 -13.57 25.77
N GLU A 181 13.34 -13.39 25.20
CA GLU A 181 12.12 -14.15 25.57
C GLU A 181 11.73 -14.00 27.05
N LYS A 182 12.09 -12.89 27.68
CA LYS A 182 11.70 -12.57 29.04
C LYS A 182 10.93 -11.27 29.12
N ASP A 183 9.88 -11.28 29.93
CA ASP A 183 9.24 -10.03 30.30
C ASP A 183 10.15 -9.30 31.29
N VAL A 184 10.65 -8.15 30.90
CA VAL A 184 11.41 -7.24 31.76
C VAL A 184 10.46 -6.15 32.25
N GLY A 185 10.55 -5.82 33.53
CA GLY A 185 9.73 -4.77 34.14
C GLY A 185 9.90 -3.40 33.48
N GLY A 186 9.42 -2.35 34.12
CA GLY A 186 9.43 -1.00 33.55
C GLY A 186 10.80 -0.58 33.02
N GLY A 187 10.79 0.11 31.90
CA GLY A 187 11.98 0.62 31.22
C GLY A 187 11.77 2.00 30.66
N VAL A 188 12.84 2.64 30.20
CA VAL A 188 12.81 3.94 29.52
C VAL A 188 13.20 3.73 28.08
N VAL A 189 12.38 4.27 27.16
CA VAL A 189 12.70 4.33 25.73
C VAL A 189 13.32 5.71 25.46
N LEU A 190 14.55 5.69 24.97
CA LEU A 190 15.27 6.91 24.57
C LEU A 190 15.41 6.93 23.04
N ASP A 191 15.09 8.04 22.43
CA ASP A 191 15.28 8.28 21.00
C ASP A 191 15.97 9.63 20.78
N VAL A 192 16.84 9.71 19.80
CA VAL A 192 17.52 10.94 19.41
C VAL A 192 16.88 11.47 18.13
N ASN A 193 16.13 12.56 18.25
CA ASN A 193 15.48 13.21 17.14
C ASN A 193 16.48 13.59 16.05
N SER A 194 16.22 13.14 14.83
CA SER A 194 17.04 13.47 13.66
C SER A 194 18.54 13.18 13.86
N LEU A 195 18.89 12.05 14.49
CA LEU A 195 20.30 11.70 14.78
C LEU A 195 21.20 11.83 13.55
N TYR A 196 20.82 11.23 12.43
CA TYR A 196 21.63 11.26 11.21
C TYR A 196 21.88 12.69 10.67
N PRO A 197 20.88 13.56 10.54
CA PRO A 197 21.13 14.96 10.17
C PRO A 197 21.96 15.74 11.19
N SER A 198 21.87 15.41 12.48
CA SER A 198 22.54 16.15 13.55
C SER A 198 24.04 15.87 13.65
N VAL A 199 24.52 14.74 13.08
CA VAL A 199 25.94 14.30 13.14
C VAL A 199 26.67 14.43 11.79
N ARG A 200 26.05 15.05 10.79
CA ARG A 200 26.63 15.31 9.46
C ARG A 200 27.34 16.65 9.40
#